data_976e3e12df96e05e61889539c2a5e6f7
#
_entry.id   976e3e12df96e05e61889539c2a5e6f7
#
_cell.length_a   1.000
_cell.length_b   1.000
_cell.length_c   1.000
_cell.angle_alpha   90.00
_cell.angle_beta   90.00
_cell.angle_gamma   90.00
#
_symmetry.space_group_name_H-M   'P 1'
#
loop_
_entity.id
_entity.type
_entity.pdbx_description
1 polymer ?
#
loop_
_entity_poly.entity_id
_entity_poly.type
_entity_poly.pdbx_seq_one_letter_code
_entity_poly.pdbx_strand_id
1 'polypeptide(L)'
;MLIFCKPKFDYLLTGSQRLQRGVQAAAVLHCGDFRDTGERAMDSMKTLYQTHIATLQQRAQQVLARNKLDAMLIHSGELLTVFLDDHDYPFKVNPQFKAWVPVTQVPNCWLWIDGVNKPKLWFYSPVDYWHNVEPLPNSFWTEAVEVMGLKSADEIAQLLPAQRDKVAYIGPVVQRAAQLGISADNINPKAVIDFLHYHRSIKTDYELACMREAQKLAVAGHRAAKEAFFSGLSEFDINQAYLTATGHRDIDVPYGNIIALNEHAAVLHYTRLDHQPPSKRHSFLIDAGAEYLGYAADLTRSYAAQKNSLYASLVAAMNSEELALIGTLKAGVRYTDYHLQMHQRIAKLLLKFELAQGISEEALVAENITGPFMPHGLGHPLGLQVHDVAGFMQDEAGTHLAAPAQYPYLRCTRVLEPGMVLTIEPGFYIIESLLAPLREGPFSQYLNWQAIDALKPYGGIRIEDNVVIHANRIENMTRDLHLA
;
A
#
# COMPACT_ATOMS: atom_id res chain seq x y z
N MET A 1 -34.65 -47.47 19.81
CA MET A 1 -34.80 -47.06 21.19
C MET A 1 -33.40 -46.74 21.73
N LEU A 2 -32.96 -45.54 21.55
CA LEU A 2 -31.68 -45.03 22.04
C LEU A 2 -31.93 -43.64 22.63
N ILE A 3 -31.67 -43.55 23.91
CA ILE A 3 -31.97 -42.43 24.81
C ILE A 3 -30.83 -41.42 24.68
N PHE A 4 -31.15 -40.18 24.30
CA PHE A 4 -30.22 -39.05 24.34
C PHE A 4 -30.23 -38.42 25.73
N CYS A 5 -29.10 -38.51 26.45
CA CYS A 5 -28.84 -37.70 27.65
C CYS A 5 -28.29 -36.32 27.22
N LYS A 6 -28.99 -35.23 27.59
CA LYS A 6 -28.47 -33.87 27.58
C LYS A 6 -27.74 -33.60 28.92
N PRO A 7 -26.56 -32.99 28.91
CA PRO A 7 -26.02 -32.39 30.13
C PRO A 7 -26.59 -30.96 30.31
N LYS A 8 -27.14 -30.72 31.50
CA LYS A 8 -27.45 -29.40 32.02
C LYS A 8 -26.15 -28.72 32.46
N PHE A 9 -25.89 -27.50 31.95
CA PHE A 9 -24.95 -26.59 32.59
C PHE A 9 -25.72 -25.44 33.22
N ASP A 10 -25.76 -25.44 34.56
CA ASP A 10 -26.20 -24.31 35.36
C ASP A 10 -25.02 -23.34 35.49
N TYR A 11 -25.15 -22.14 34.92
CA TYR A 11 -24.28 -21.02 35.26
C TYR A 11 -25.00 -20.08 36.22
N LEU A 12 -24.44 -19.98 37.41
CA LEU A 12 -24.80 -19.03 38.46
C LEU A 12 -24.54 -17.57 37.96
N LEU A 13 -25.59 -16.81 37.86
CA LEU A 13 -25.57 -15.35 37.68
C LEU A 13 -25.35 -14.70 39.07
N THR A 14 -24.19 -14.07 39.26
CA THR A 14 -24.02 -13.05 40.31
C THR A 14 -23.21 -11.90 39.71
N GLY A 15 -23.80 -10.69 39.67
CA GLY A 15 -23.06 -9.45 39.39
C GLY A 15 -23.65 -8.51 38.36
N SER A 16 -24.95 -8.27 38.33
CA SER A 16 -25.51 -7.19 37.49
C SER A 16 -26.28 -6.18 38.35
N GLN A 17 -25.58 -5.28 39.00
CA GLN A 17 -26.16 -4.01 39.49
C GLN A 17 -25.05 -2.98 39.66
N ARG A 18 -24.64 -2.33 38.54
CA ARG A 18 -24.02 -0.98 38.47
C ARG A 18 -23.54 -0.67 37.06
N LEU A 19 -24.45 -0.44 36.15
CA LEU A 19 -24.18 0.28 34.88
C LEU A 19 -25.50 0.66 34.18
N GLN A 20 -26.34 1.37 34.94
CA GLN A 20 -27.49 2.07 34.40
C GLN A 20 -27.55 3.46 34.99
N ARG A 21 -26.65 4.35 34.58
CA ARG A 21 -26.78 5.83 34.63
C ARG A 21 -25.66 6.42 33.79
N GLY A 22 -25.93 6.69 32.52
CA GLY A 22 -24.97 7.38 31.65
C GLY A 22 -25.25 7.29 30.16
N VAL A 23 -26.49 6.97 29.75
CA VAL A 23 -26.85 7.05 28.31
C VAL A 23 -28.20 7.76 28.20
N GLN A 24 -28.18 9.06 28.39
CA GLN A 24 -29.26 9.96 27.96
C GLN A 24 -28.65 11.33 27.66
N ALA A 25 -28.16 11.49 26.45
CA ALA A 25 -28.03 12.69 25.64
C ALA A 25 -27.28 12.36 24.33
N ALA A 26 -27.77 11.39 23.55
CA ALA A 26 -27.40 11.32 22.14
C ALA A 26 -28.46 12.13 21.39
N ALA A 27 -28.07 13.27 20.85
CA ALA A 27 -28.88 14.11 20.01
C ALA A 27 -29.52 13.29 18.89
N VAL A 28 -30.82 13.43 18.72
CA VAL A 28 -31.57 12.98 17.54
C VAL A 28 -31.09 13.86 16.36
N LEU A 29 -30.01 13.43 15.71
CA LEU A 29 -29.60 13.93 14.41
C LEU A 29 -30.62 13.42 13.39
N HIS A 30 -31.25 14.35 12.67
CA HIS A 30 -32.26 14.05 11.67
C HIS A 30 -31.73 13.05 10.63
N CYS A 31 -32.47 11.98 10.41
CA CYS A 31 -32.21 10.92 9.43
C CYS A 31 -32.20 11.44 7.96
N GLY A 32 -32.48 12.72 7.73
CA GLY A 32 -32.41 13.41 6.44
C GLY A 32 -30.99 13.82 6.04
N ASP A 33 -30.16 14.26 6.99
CA ASP A 33 -28.83 14.80 6.69
C ASP A 33 -27.82 13.71 6.27
N PHE A 34 -27.97 12.48 6.77
CA PHE A 34 -27.09 11.37 6.39
C PHE A 34 -27.34 10.82 4.98
N ARG A 35 -28.58 10.90 4.48
CA ARG A 35 -28.89 10.48 3.09
C ARG A 35 -28.38 11.52 2.09
N ASP A 36 -28.56 12.79 2.33
CA ASP A 36 -28.15 13.88 1.44
C ASP A 36 -26.61 13.97 1.32
N THR A 37 -25.87 13.73 2.41
CA THR A 37 -24.39 13.68 2.37
C THR A 37 -23.88 12.45 1.63
N GLY A 38 -24.51 11.29 1.76
CA GLY A 38 -24.14 10.06 1.05
C GLY A 38 -24.41 10.15 -0.46
N GLU A 39 -25.56 10.69 -0.87
CA GLU A 39 -25.93 10.88 -2.28
C GLU A 39 -24.99 11.89 -2.96
N ARG A 40 -24.66 13.00 -2.34
CA ARG A 40 -23.70 13.99 -2.87
C ARG A 40 -22.29 13.43 -2.99
N ALA A 41 -21.85 12.61 -2.04
CA ALA A 41 -20.55 11.94 -2.11
C ALA A 41 -20.50 10.93 -3.28
N MET A 42 -21.56 10.16 -3.49
CA MET A 42 -21.68 9.22 -4.61
C MET A 42 -21.72 9.94 -5.97
N ASP A 43 -22.46 11.05 -6.09
CA ASP A 43 -22.51 11.85 -7.31
C ASP A 43 -21.15 12.47 -7.64
N SER A 44 -20.41 12.89 -6.61
CA SER A 44 -19.04 13.37 -6.77
C SER A 44 -18.12 12.27 -7.28
N MET A 45 -18.15 11.08 -6.68
CA MET A 45 -17.34 9.93 -7.12
C MET A 45 -17.69 9.50 -8.56
N LYS A 46 -18.98 9.51 -8.93
CA LYS A 46 -19.44 9.22 -10.29
C LYS A 46 -18.82 10.18 -11.30
N THR A 47 -18.87 11.49 -11.02
CA THR A 47 -18.30 12.53 -11.91
C THR A 47 -16.79 12.37 -12.06
N LEU A 48 -16.08 12.15 -10.95
CA LEU A 48 -14.63 11.91 -10.96
C LEU A 48 -14.28 10.65 -11.77
N TYR A 49 -15.06 9.58 -11.60
CA TYR A 49 -14.84 8.33 -12.33
C TYR A 49 -15.08 8.49 -13.84
N GLN A 50 -16.10 9.22 -14.26
CA GLN A 50 -16.34 9.51 -15.68
C GLN A 50 -15.14 10.24 -16.32
N THR A 51 -14.57 11.23 -15.62
CA THR A 51 -13.36 11.95 -16.06
C THR A 51 -12.14 11.03 -16.08
N HIS A 52 -12.02 10.14 -15.10
CA HIS A 52 -10.96 9.13 -15.04
C HIS A 52 -11.02 8.20 -16.25
N ILE A 53 -12.19 7.61 -16.56
CA ILE A 53 -12.36 6.74 -17.72
C ILE A 53 -12.06 7.49 -19.03
N ALA A 54 -12.48 8.72 -19.16
CA ALA A 54 -12.14 9.53 -20.35
C ALA A 54 -10.62 9.70 -20.49
N THR A 55 -9.91 9.94 -19.40
CA THR A 55 -8.43 10.01 -19.39
C THR A 55 -7.79 8.68 -19.79
N LEU A 56 -8.27 7.56 -19.24
CA LEU A 56 -7.76 6.23 -19.60
C LEU A 56 -8.05 5.88 -21.05
N GLN A 57 -9.22 6.23 -21.57
CA GLN A 57 -9.57 6.06 -22.99
C GLN A 57 -8.62 6.84 -23.90
N GLN A 58 -8.32 8.08 -23.57
CA GLN A 58 -7.36 8.89 -24.33
C GLN A 58 -5.96 8.24 -24.33
N ARG A 59 -5.50 7.77 -23.19
CA ARG A 59 -4.21 7.04 -23.06
C ARG A 59 -4.24 5.74 -23.88
N ALA A 60 -5.35 5.00 -23.83
CA ALA A 60 -5.53 3.78 -24.61
C ALA A 60 -5.46 4.08 -26.13
N GLN A 61 -6.18 5.07 -26.60
CA GLN A 61 -6.12 5.49 -28.00
C GLN A 61 -4.69 5.81 -28.46
N GLN A 62 -3.93 6.53 -27.63
CA GLN A 62 -2.53 6.89 -27.94
C GLN A 62 -1.64 5.65 -28.05
N VAL A 63 -1.69 4.74 -27.08
CA VAL A 63 -0.81 3.56 -27.06
C VAL A 63 -1.17 2.57 -28.16
N LEU A 64 -2.47 2.39 -28.45
CA LEU A 64 -2.94 1.53 -29.52
C LEU A 64 -2.47 2.06 -30.89
N ALA A 65 -2.64 3.36 -31.18
CA ALA A 65 -2.21 3.98 -32.41
C ALA A 65 -0.68 3.86 -32.63
N ARG A 66 0.12 4.11 -31.58
CA ARG A 66 1.59 4.01 -31.64
C ARG A 66 2.07 2.60 -31.96
N ASN A 67 1.37 1.58 -31.44
CA ASN A 67 1.73 0.18 -31.62
C ASN A 67 0.98 -0.52 -32.76
N LYS A 68 0.17 0.21 -33.53
CA LYS A 68 -0.67 -0.32 -34.63
C LYS A 68 -1.59 -1.46 -34.17
N LEU A 69 -2.13 -1.34 -32.97
CA LEU A 69 -3.06 -2.26 -32.36
C LEU A 69 -4.49 -1.72 -32.47
N ASP A 70 -5.45 -2.62 -32.54
CA ASP A 70 -6.87 -2.28 -32.62
C ASP A 70 -7.52 -2.25 -31.21
N ALA A 71 -7.01 -3.06 -30.27
CA ALA A 71 -7.54 -3.13 -28.91
C ALA A 71 -6.55 -3.71 -27.89
N MET A 72 -6.82 -3.46 -26.62
CA MET A 72 -6.25 -4.20 -25.49
C MET A 72 -7.34 -5.12 -24.89
N LEU A 73 -6.99 -6.37 -24.61
CA LEU A 73 -7.75 -7.33 -23.83
C LEU A 73 -7.08 -7.48 -22.47
N ILE A 74 -7.69 -6.95 -21.43
CA ILE A 74 -7.12 -6.95 -20.08
C ILE A 74 -7.82 -8.00 -19.22
N HIS A 75 -7.06 -8.91 -18.64
CA HIS A 75 -7.56 -10.02 -17.83
C HIS A 75 -7.40 -9.74 -16.34
N SER A 76 -8.43 -9.96 -15.53
CA SER A 76 -8.33 -9.78 -14.07
C SER A 76 -7.36 -10.77 -13.41
N GLY A 77 -7.14 -11.92 -14.01
CA GLY A 77 -6.37 -13.05 -13.51
C GLY A 77 -7.25 -14.25 -13.20
N GLU A 78 -6.62 -15.35 -12.83
CA GLU A 78 -7.27 -16.61 -12.43
C GLU A 78 -6.88 -16.97 -10.98
N LEU A 79 -7.66 -17.82 -10.35
CA LEU A 79 -7.30 -18.44 -9.08
C LEU A 79 -6.09 -19.37 -9.29
N LEU A 80 -5.21 -19.41 -8.32
CA LEU A 80 -4.07 -20.30 -8.27
C LEU A 80 -4.32 -21.36 -7.20
N THR A 81 -4.55 -22.60 -7.62
CA THR A 81 -4.80 -23.73 -6.72
C THR A 81 -3.52 -24.12 -5.97
N VAL A 82 -3.65 -24.40 -4.69
CA VAL A 82 -2.56 -24.89 -3.85
C VAL A 82 -2.08 -26.25 -4.35
N PHE A 83 -0.76 -26.47 -4.35
CA PHE A 83 -0.16 -27.68 -4.87
C PHE A 83 -0.72 -28.96 -4.23
N LEU A 84 -1.30 -29.85 -5.04
CA LEU A 84 -1.95 -31.11 -4.65
C LEU A 84 -3.12 -30.94 -3.66
N ASP A 85 -3.82 -29.79 -3.71
CA ASP A 85 -4.96 -29.47 -2.88
C ASP A 85 -6.17 -29.08 -3.75
N ASP A 86 -7.35 -28.93 -3.13
CA ASP A 86 -8.60 -28.54 -3.78
C ASP A 86 -9.06 -27.12 -3.40
N HIS A 87 -8.21 -26.35 -2.73
CA HIS A 87 -8.46 -24.93 -2.43
C HIS A 87 -7.42 -24.00 -3.08
N ASP A 88 -7.77 -22.72 -3.19
CA ASP A 88 -6.97 -21.73 -3.89
C ASP A 88 -6.24 -20.78 -2.93
N TYR A 89 -5.09 -20.24 -3.39
CA TYR A 89 -4.46 -19.10 -2.75
C TYR A 89 -5.36 -17.87 -2.82
N PRO A 90 -5.22 -16.90 -1.88
CA PRO A 90 -5.95 -15.64 -1.95
C PRO A 90 -5.75 -14.94 -3.30
N PHE A 91 -6.85 -14.59 -3.95
CA PHE A 91 -6.82 -13.91 -5.24
C PHE A 91 -6.31 -12.48 -5.10
N LYS A 92 -5.44 -12.06 -5.99
CA LYS A 92 -5.01 -10.68 -6.18
C LYS A 92 -5.20 -10.28 -7.63
N VAL A 93 -6.08 -9.33 -7.85
CA VAL A 93 -6.45 -8.86 -9.19
C VAL A 93 -5.29 -8.15 -9.90
N ASN A 94 -5.22 -8.30 -11.22
CA ASN A 94 -4.30 -7.57 -12.08
C ASN A 94 -4.44 -6.04 -11.89
N PRO A 95 -3.39 -5.30 -11.52
CA PRO A 95 -3.46 -3.86 -11.33
C PRO A 95 -3.89 -3.08 -12.57
N GLN A 96 -3.55 -3.55 -13.77
CA GLN A 96 -4.00 -2.91 -15.00
C GLN A 96 -5.51 -3.09 -15.24
N PHE A 97 -6.11 -4.18 -14.73
CA PHE A 97 -7.55 -4.38 -14.77
C PHE A 97 -8.27 -3.46 -13.78
N LYS A 98 -7.81 -3.41 -12.52
CA LYS A 98 -8.45 -2.56 -11.50
C LYS A 98 -8.26 -1.06 -11.73
N ALA A 99 -7.33 -0.66 -12.61
CA ALA A 99 -7.23 0.71 -13.07
C ALA A 99 -8.49 1.18 -13.82
N TRP A 100 -9.17 0.28 -14.51
CA TRP A 100 -10.38 0.57 -15.28
C TRP A 100 -11.66 0.40 -14.48
N VAL A 101 -11.76 -0.66 -13.67
CA VAL A 101 -12.97 -1.00 -12.92
C VAL A 101 -12.61 -1.43 -11.50
N PRO A 102 -13.34 -0.99 -10.46
CA PRO A 102 -13.05 -1.32 -9.07
C PRO A 102 -13.54 -2.73 -8.69
N VAL A 103 -13.26 -3.72 -9.55
CA VAL A 103 -13.55 -5.13 -9.32
C VAL A 103 -12.27 -5.81 -8.84
N THR A 104 -12.16 -6.03 -7.54
CA THR A 104 -10.90 -6.44 -6.89
C THR A 104 -10.86 -7.90 -6.45
N GLN A 105 -12.02 -8.59 -6.42
CA GLN A 105 -12.13 -9.94 -5.86
C GLN A 105 -12.65 -11.00 -6.81
N VAL A 106 -12.97 -10.64 -8.07
CA VAL A 106 -13.57 -11.58 -9.04
C VAL A 106 -12.53 -11.99 -10.09
N PRO A 107 -12.09 -13.26 -10.11
CA PRO A 107 -11.21 -13.79 -11.15
C PRO A 107 -11.95 -13.93 -12.48
N ASN A 108 -11.21 -14.24 -13.54
CA ASN A 108 -11.76 -14.55 -14.86
C ASN A 108 -12.62 -13.46 -15.51
N CYS A 109 -12.50 -12.21 -15.02
CA CYS A 109 -13.12 -11.06 -15.67
C CYS A 109 -12.22 -10.52 -16.78
N TRP A 110 -12.83 -9.95 -17.83
CA TRP A 110 -12.13 -9.45 -19.00
C TRP A 110 -12.58 -8.05 -19.36
N LEU A 111 -11.63 -7.20 -19.74
CA LEU A 111 -11.91 -5.88 -20.30
C LEU A 111 -11.44 -5.79 -21.73
N TRP A 112 -12.29 -5.28 -22.60
CA TRP A 112 -11.97 -4.91 -23.98
C TRP A 112 -11.91 -3.39 -24.10
N ILE A 113 -10.77 -2.89 -24.51
CA ILE A 113 -10.48 -1.46 -24.62
C ILE A 113 -9.98 -1.17 -26.03
N ASP A 114 -10.75 -0.44 -26.82
CA ASP A 114 -10.37 -0.01 -28.17
C ASP A 114 -10.04 1.50 -28.26
N GLY A 115 -10.14 2.21 -27.13
CA GLY A 115 -9.85 3.66 -27.05
C GLY A 115 -10.92 4.56 -27.64
N VAL A 116 -11.99 4.02 -28.22
CA VAL A 116 -13.08 4.77 -28.88
C VAL A 116 -14.43 4.53 -28.23
N ASN A 117 -14.82 3.26 -28.12
CA ASN A 117 -16.09 2.84 -27.56
C ASN A 117 -16.00 2.73 -26.04
N LYS A 118 -17.17 2.67 -25.34
CA LYS A 118 -17.16 2.35 -23.92
C LYS A 118 -16.37 1.07 -23.68
N PRO A 119 -15.53 1.01 -22.60
CA PRO A 119 -14.92 -0.23 -22.19
C PRO A 119 -15.95 -1.31 -21.99
N LYS A 120 -15.70 -2.54 -22.51
CA LYS A 120 -16.58 -3.68 -22.29
C LYS A 120 -16.00 -4.54 -21.19
N LEU A 121 -16.82 -4.83 -20.18
CA LEU A 121 -16.49 -5.75 -19.10
C LEU A 121 -17.29 -7.03 -19.23
N TRP A 122 -16.62 -8.14 -19.47
CA TRP A 122 -17.19 -9.47 -19.26
C TRP A 122 -16.92 -9.87 -17.81
N PHE A 123 -18.00 -9.78 -17.01
CA PHE A 123 -17.94 -10.03 -15.57
C PHE A 123 -18.25 -11.50 -15.30
N TYR A 124 -17.31 -12.21 -14.70
CA TYR A 124 -17.45 -13.64 -14.40
C TYR A 124 -18.45 -13.85 -13.26
N SER A 125 -19.56 -14.49 -13.59
CA SER A 125 -20.67 -14.81 -12.68
C SER A 125 -21.23 -16.19 -13.05
N PRO A 126 -20.50 -17.27 -12.72
CA PRO A 126 -20.88 -18.64 -13.07
C PRO A 126 -22.12 -19.09 -12.29
N VAL A 127 -22.64 -20.28 -12.62
CA VAL A 127 -23.58 -20.99 -11.76
C VAL A 127 -22.75 -21.89 -10.86
N ASP A 128 -22.63 -21.53 -9.58
CA ASP A 128 -21.86 -22.27 -8.59
C ASP A 128 -22.66 -22.39 -7.29
N TYR A 129 -22.53 -23.51 -6.60
CA TYR A 129 -23.13 -23.76 -5.29
C TYR A 129 -22.08 -24.00 -4.20
N TRP A 130 -20.81 -24.09 -4.57
CA TRP A 130 -19.69 -24.22 -3.63
C TRP A 130 -19.19 -22.88 -3.13
N HIS A 131 -19.25 -21.85 -3.98
CA HIS A 131 -18.68 -20.54 -3.70
C HIS A 131 -19.74 -19.46 -3.83
N ASN A 132 -19.54 -18.36 -3.09
CA ASN A 132 -20.36 -17.18 -3.30
C ASN A 132 -20.06 -16.58 -4.67
N VAL A 133 -21.09 -16.43 -5.49
CA VAL A 133 -20.99 -15.83 -6.82
C VAL A 133 -21.43 -14.37 -6.72
N GLU A 134 -20.52 -13.47 -7.06
CA GLU A 134 -20.85 -12.06 -7.11
C GLU A 134 -21.87 -11.76 -8.22
N PRO A 135 -22.96 -11.03 -7.92
CA PRO A 135 -23.93 -10.60 -8.91
C PRO A 135 -23.29 -9.61 -9.88
N LEU A 136 -23.92 -9.40 -11.04
CA LEU A 136 -23.51 -8.35 -11.96
C LEU A 136 -23.49 -7.00 -11.21
N PRO A 137 -22.42 -6.22 -11.33
CA PRO A 137 -22.28 -4.97 -10.60
C PRO A 137 -23.33 -3.95 -11.03
N ASN A 138 -23.88 -3.23 -10.04
CA ASN A 138 -24.75 -2.09 -10.22
C ASN A 138 -24.30 -0.98 -9.25
N SER A 139 -23.40 -0.11 -9.70
CA SER A 139 -22.77 0.89 -8.87
C SER A 139 -22.49 2.16 -9.68
N PHE A 140 -22.00 3.22 -9.05
CA PHE A 140 -21.72 4.53 -9.65
C PHE A 140 -20.84 4.47 -10.92
N TRP A 141 -19.99 3.46 -11.05
CA TRP A 141 -19.06 3.30 -12.17
C TRP A 141 -19.64 2.56 -13.37
N THR A 142 -20.71 1.78 -13.20
CA THR A 142 -21.24 0.88 -14.26
C THR A 142 -21.81 1.63 -15.47
N GLU A 143 -22.23 2.88 -15.30
CA GLU A 143 -22.70 3.69 -16.43
C GLU A 143 -21.59 4.04 -17.45
N ALA A 144 -20.33 4.06 -17.01
CA ALA A 144 -19.18 4.37 -17.87
C ALA A 144 -18.63 3.13 -18.61
N VAL A 145 -19.14 1.93 -18.30
CA VAL A 145 -18.65 0.64 -18.80
C VAL A 145 -19.82 -0.18 -19.30
N GLU A 146 -19.67 -0.91 -20.41
CA GLU A 146 -20.66 -1.92 -20.88
C GLU A 146 -20.42 -3.22 -20.13
N VAL A 147 -21.32 -3.58 -19.19
CA VAL A 147 -21.18 -4.77 -18.35
C VAL A 147 -22.00 -5.91 -18.90
N MET A 148 -21.36 -7.05 -19.13
CA MET A 148 -21.97 -8.30 -19.62
C MET A 148 -21.58 -9.45 -18.70
N GLY A 149 -22.50 -10.38 -18.43
CA GLY A 149 -22.21 -11.58 -17.65
C GLY A 149 -21.45 -12.63 -18.46
N LEU A 150 -20.50 -13.29 -17.80
CA LEU A 150 -19.75 -14.43 -18.33
C LEU A 150 -20.01 -15.65 -17.42
N LYS A 151 -20.59 -16.72 -17.96
CA LYS A 151 -20.98 -17.89 -17.17
C LYS A 151 -19.91 -18.98 -17.11
N SER A 152 -19.00 -18.98 -18.06
CA SER A 152 -17.83 -19.86 -18.10
C SER A 152 -16.61 -19.06 -18.56
N ALA A 153 -15.45 -19.34 -17.99
CA ALA A 153 -14.19 -18.69 -18.39
C ALA A 153 -13.85 -18.94 -19.88
N ASP A 154 -14.32 -20.03 -20.46
CA ASP A 154 -14.06 -20.40 -21.86
C ASP A 154 -14.98 -19.68 -22.87
N GLU A 155 -16.12 -19.13 -22.43
CA GLU A 155 -17.02 -18.37 -23.29
C GLU A 155 -16.33 -17.13 -23.91
N ILE A 156 -15.32 -16.56 -23.28
CA ILE A 156 -14.60 -15.41 -23.80
C ILE A 156 -14.08 -15.62 -25.22
N ALA A 157 -13.67 -16.84 -25.56
CA ALA A 157 -13.15 -17.18 -26.89
C ALA A 157 -14.15 -16.92 -28.00
N GLN A 158 -15.45 -17.06 -27.71
CA GLN A 158 -16.57 -16.87 -28.64
C GLN A 158 -17.02 -15.40 -28.74
N LEU A 159 -16.73 -14.60 -27.69
CA LEU A 159 -17.15 -13.21 -27.59
C LEU A 159 -16.15 -12.25 -28.22
N LEU A 160 -14.91 -12.70 -28.41
CA LEU A 160 -13.85 -11.92 -29.04
C LEU A 160 -13.97 -11.95 -30.58
N PRO A 161 -13.50 -10.91 -31.29
CA PRO A 161 -13.38 -10.92 -32.74
C PRO A 161 -12.59 -12.13 -33.25
N ALA A 162 -12.90 -12.61 -34.46
CA ALA A 162 -12.18 -13.71 -35.07
C ALA A 162 -10.72 -13.39 -35.40
N GLN A 163 -10.45 -12.14 -35.85
CA GLN A 163 -9.09 -11.64 -36.08
C GLN A 163 -8.55 -11.00 -34.78
N ARG A 164 -7.41 -11.46 -34.30
CA ARG A 164 -6.79 -11.04 -33.02
C ARG A 164 -5.31 -10.73 -33.16
N ASP A 165 -4.81 -10.67 -34.39
CA ASP A 165 -3.42 -10.33 -34.72
C ASP A 165 -2.99 -8.91 -34.29
N LYS A 166 -3.98 -8.02 -34.07
CA LYS A 166 -3.77 -6.66 -33.57
C LYS A 166 -4.38 -6.41 -32.18
N VAL A 167 -4.56 -7.45 -31.39
CA VAL A 167 -5.05 -7.34 -30.01
C VAL A 167 -3.90 -7.58 -29.06
N ALA A 168 -3.62 -6.61 -28.18
CA ALA A 168 -2.69 -6.80 -27.08
C ALA A 168 -3.40 -7.44 -25.90
N TYR A 169 -2.87 -8.54 -25.38
CA TYR A 169 -3.28 -9.10 -24.10
C TYR A 169 -2.45 -8.46 -22.97
N ILE A 170 -3.12 -8.04 -21.89
CA ILE A 170 -2.49 -7.51 -20.68
C ILE A 170 -2.97 -8.30 -19.47
N GLY A 171 -2.11 -9.16 -18.92
CA GLY A 171 -2.50 -9.98 -17.79
C GLY A 171 -1.48 -11.03 -17.37
N PRO A 172 -1.72 -11.69 -16.22
CA PRO A 172 -0.77 -12.63 -15.63
C PRO A 172 -0.80 -14.02 -16.27
N VAL A 173 -1.89 -14.39 -16.99
CA VAL A 173 -2.12 -15.77 -17.47
C VAL A 173 -1.80 -15.88 -18.97
N VAL A 174 -0.50 -15.93 -19.28
CA VAL A 174 -0.01 -15.93 -20.67
C VAL A 174 -0.50 -17.15 -21.48
N GLN A 175 -0.69 -18.30 -20.83
CA GLN A 175 -1.20 -19.51 -21.47
C GLN A 175 -2.65 -19.31 -21.97
N ARG A 176 -3.47 -18.60 -21.21
CA ARG A 176 -4.83 -18.27 -21.61
C ARG A 176 -4.84 -17.36 -22.86
N ALA A 177 -3.96 -16.37 -22.91
CA ALA A 177 -3.80 -15.51 -24.08
C ALA A 177 -3.42 -16.30 -25.35
N ALA A 178 -2.49 -17.24 -25.24
CA ALA A 178 -2.08 -18.12 -26.33
C ALA A 178 -3.24 -19.01 -26.81
N GLN A 179 -4.03 -19.59 -25.89
CA GLN A 179 -5.22 -20.38 -26.20
C GLN A 179 -6.30 -19.55 -26.92
N LEU A 180 -6.38 -18.26 -26.64
CA LEU A 180 -7.26 -17.31 -27.34
C LEU A 180 -6.73 -16.92 -28.72
N GLY A 181 -5.58 -17.41 -29.15
CA GLY A 181 -4.98 -17.11 -30.46
C GLY A 181 -4.32 -15.72 -30.53
N ILE A 182 -3.98 -15.11 -29.40
CA ILE A 182 -3.17 -13.88 -29.36
C ILE A 182 -1.72 -14.24 -29.70
N SER A 183 -1.11 -13.48 -30.61
CA SER A 183 0.29 -13.72 -30.99
C SER A 183 1.24 -13.47 -29.83
N ALA A 184 2.35 -14.18 -29.76
CA ALA A 184 3.34 -14.06 -28.68
C ALA A 184 3.84 -12.61 -28.51
N ASP A 185 4.04 -11.88 -29.61
CA ASP A 185 4.49 -10.50 -29.59
C ASP A 185 3.47 -9.52 -29.00
N ASN A 186 2.21 -9.91 -28.96
CA ASN A 186 1.10 -9.12 -28.42
C ASN A 186 0.68 -9.58 -27.01
N ILE A 187 1.36 -10.55 -26.41
CA ILE A 187 1.15 -10.94 -25.01
C ILE A 187 2.04 -10.07 -24.12
N ASN A 188 1.44 -9.19 -23.34
CA ASN A 188 2.12 -8.23 -22.48
C ASN A 188 3.21 -7.44 -23.24
N PRO A 189 2.90 -6.83 -24.40
CA PRO A 189 3.91 -6.17 -25.24
C PRO A 189 4.58 -5.04 -24.48
N LYS A 190 5.90 -5.08 -24.39
CA LYS A 190 6.70 -4.18 -23.54
C LYS A 190 6.38 -2.69 -23.80
N ALA A 191 6.26 -2.28 -25.05
CA ALA A 191 5.99 -0.88 -25.40
C ALA A 191 4.61 -0.41 -24.89
N VAL A 192 3.61 -1.30 -24.84
CA VAL A 192 2.29 -0.99 -24.26
C VAL A 192 2.39 -0.93 -22.74
N ILE A 193 3.04 -1.90 -22.11
CA ILE A 193 3.23 -1.96 -20.67
C ILE A 193 3.99 -0.72 -20.17
N ASP A 194 5.09 -0.34 -20.82
CA ASP A 194 5.89 0.82 -20.44
C ASP A 194 5.05 2.12 -20.49
N PHE A 195 4.31 2.32 -21.58
CA PHE A 195 3.42 3.46 -21.71
C PHE A 195 2.37 3.50 -20.59
N LEU A 196 1.69 2.38 -20.32
CA LEU A 196 0.68 2.27 -19.27
C LEU A 196 1.28 2.54 -17.89
N HIS A 197 2.46 1.97 -17.60
CA HIS A 197 3.15 2.15 -16.33
C HIS A 197 3.58 3.61 -16.11
N TYR A 198 4.16 4.24 -17.12
CA TYR A 198 4.59 5.63 -17.03
C TYR A 198 3.43 6.57 -16.68
N HIS A 199 2.30 6.42 -17.40
CA HIS A 199 1.12 7.26 -17.19
C HIS A 199 0.34 6.93 -15.90
N ARG A 200 0.41 5.68 -15.40
CA ARG A 200 -0.22 5.27 -14.14
C ARG A 200 0.40 5.95 -12.92
N SER A 201 1.63 6.40 -13.01
CA SER A 201 2.27 7.16 -11.93
C SER A 201 1.60 8.53 -11.69
N ILE A 202 0.95 9.10 -12.70
CA ILE A 202 0.23 10.38 -12.62
C ILE A 202 -1.25 10.10 -12.35
N LYS A 203 -1.67 10.30 -11.12
CA LYS A 203 -3.02 9.98 -10.63
C LYS A 203 -4.04 10.99 -11.10
N THR A 204 -5.22 10.51 -11.47
CA THR A 204 -6.41 11.33 -11.72
C THR A 204 -7.07 11.71 -10.38
N ASP A 205 -7.99 12.67 -10.41
CA ASP A 205 -8.71 13.09 -9.20
C ASP A 205 -9.55 11.95 -8.58
N TYR A 206 -10.07 11.02 -9.39
CA TYR A 206 -10.73 9.80 -8.90
C TYR A 206 -9.77 8.91 -8.11
N GLU A 207 -8.58 8.66 -8.65
CA GLU A 207 -7.56 7.84 -7.99
C GLU A 207 -7.13 8.48 -6.67
N LEU A 208 -6.90 9.81 -6.66
CA LEU A 208 -6.58 10.55 -5.44
C LEU A 208 -7.71 10.49 -4.41
N ALA A 209 -8.98 10.54 -4.85
CA ALA A 209 -10.12 10.39 -3.95
C ALA A 209 -10.16 9.00 -3.31
N CYS A 210 -9.93 7.93 -4.09
CA CYS A 210 -9.84 6.57 -3.57
C CYS A 210 -8.68 6.42 -2.57
N MET A 211 -7.51 6.97 -2.87
CA MET A 211 -6.35 6.92 -1.97
C MET A 211 -6.60 7.67 -0.66
N ARG A 212 -7.31 8.82 -0.69
CA ARG A 212 -7.71 9.53 0.55
C ARG A 212 -8.65 8.70 1.42
N GLU A 213 -9.58 7.95 0.82
CA GLU A 213 -10.43 7.03 1.59
C GLU A 213 -9.62 5.86 2.19
N ALA A 214 -8.68 5.27 1.42
CA ALA A 214 -7.76 4.26 1.96
C ALA A 214 -6.94 4.80 3.14
N GLN A 215 -6.46 6.06 3.06
CA GLN A 215 -5.78 6.74 4.16
C GLN A 215 -6.63 6.85 5.43
N LYS A 216 -7.92 7.19 5.30
CA LYS A 216 -8.84 7.28 6.46
C LYS A 216 -8.97 5.94 7.17
N LEU A 217 -9.10 4.85 6.40
CA LEU A 217 -9.17 3.49 6.94
C LEU A 217 -7.86 3.14 7.65
N ALA A 218 -6.71 3.33 7.01
CA ALA A 218 -5.40 3.04 7.59
C ALA A 218 -5.15 3.84 8.88
N VAL A 219 -5.49 5.15 8.90
CA VAL A 219 -5.35 5.99 10.10
C VAL A 219 -6.23 5.50 11.25
N ALA A 220 -7.45 5.03 10.98
CA ALA A 220 -8.30 4.41 12.01
C ALA A 220 -7.65 3.15 12.58
N GLY A 221 -7.10 2.29 11.72
CA GLY A 221 -6.35 1.09 12.12
C GLY A 221 -5.12 1.43 12.97
N HIS A 222 -4.31 2.40 12.56
CA HIS A 222 -3.14 2.86 13.32
C HIS A 222 -3.48 3.38 14.71
N ARG A 223 -4.61 4.11 14.85
CA ARG A 223 -5.08 4.58 16.16
C ARG A 223 -5.46 3.40 17.06
N ALA A 224 -6.21 2.44 16.55
CA ALA A 224 -6.59 1.25 17.30
C ALA A 224 -5.38 0.41 17.71
N ALA A 225 -4.42 0.21 16.81
CA ALA A 225 -3.17 -0.49 17.08
C ALA A 225 -2.32 0.22 18.15
N LYS A 226 -2.23 1.56 18.11
CA LYS A 226 -1.56 2.36 19.13
C LYS A 226 -2.19 2.16 20.51
N GLU A 227 -3.51 2.22 20.61
CA GLU A 227 -4.25 1.99 21.85
C GLU A 227 -4.03 0.57 22.37
N ALA A 228 -4.06 -0.44 21.50
CA ALA A 228 -3.79 -1.84 21.82
C ALA A 228 -2.36 -2.03 22.36
N PHE A 229 -1.35 -1.37 21.78
CA PHE A 229 0.02 -1.39 22.30
C PHE A 229 0.11 -0.83 23.70
N PHE A 230 -0.46 0.35 23.97
CA PHE A 230 -0.43 0.95 25.30
C PHE A 230 -1.29 0.18 26.34
N SER A 231 -2.26 -0.60 25.87
CA SER A 231 -3.06 -1.49 26.71
C SER A 231 -2.34 -2.81 27.07
N GLY A 232 -1.19 -3.06 26.48
CA GLY A 232 -0.38 -4.21 26.88
C GLY A 232 -0.59 -5.46 26.03
N LEU A 233 -1.20 -5.36 24.83
CA LEU A 233 -1.53 -6.51 23.99
C LEU A 233 -0.31 -7.08 23.23
N SER A 234 -0.43 -8.33 22.75
CA SER A 234 0.55 -8.99 21.89
C SER A 234 0.57 -8.40 20.47
N GLU A 235 1.58 -8.73 19.66
CA GLU A 235 1.63 -8.35 18.25
C GLU A 235 0.41 -8.87 17.48
N PHE A 236 0.03 -10.12 17.73
CA PHE A 236 -1.16 -10.72 17.14
C PHE A 236 -2.44 -9.94 17.49
N ASP A 237 -2.65 -9.63 18.77
CA ASP A 237 -3.85 -8.91 19.22
C ASP A 237 -3.88 -7.46 18.69
N ILE A 238 -2.72 -6.81 18.59
CA ILE A 238 -2.58 -5.48 17.99
C ILE A 238 -2.97 -5.53 16.49
N ASN A 239 -2.54 -6.58 15.76
CA ASN A 239 -2.95 -6.79 14.38
C ASN A 239 -4.47 -6.98 14.26
N GLN A 240 -5.09 -7.77 15.16
CA GLN A 240 -6.55 -7.94 15.18
C GLN A 240 -7.28 -6.61 15.43
N ALA A 241 -6.76 -5.77 16.33
CA ALA A 241 -7.32 -4.43 16.57
C ALA A 241 -7.24 -3.56 15.33
N TYR A 242 -6.12 -3.59 14.59
CA TYR A 242 -5.95 -2.90 13.32
C TYR A 242 -6.98 -3.37 12.27
N LEU A 243 -7.06 -4.67 12.02
CA LEU A 243 -7.97 -5.26 11.02
C LEU A 243 -9.44 -4.97 11.35
N THR A 244 -9.80 -5.06 12.63
CA THR A 244 -11.17 -4.71 13.09
C THR A 244 -11.50 -3.25 12.81
N ALA A 245 -10.57 -2.33 13.08
CA ALA A 245 -10.79 -0.90 12.90
C ALA A 245 -10.84 -0.47 11.43
N THR A 246 -10.09 -1.16 10.55
CA THR A 246 -10.12 -0.91 9.11
C THR A 246 -11.28 -1.61 8.40
N GLY A 247 -11.88 -2.64 9.03
CA GLY A 247 -12.89 -3.50 8.42
C GLY A 247 -12.32 -4.45 7.35
N HIS A 248 -11.01 -4.68 7.32
CA HIS A 248 -10.35 -5.60 6.40
C HIS A 248 -10.17 -6.98 7.02
N ARG A 249 -10.28 -8.02 6.19
CA ARG A 249 -9.70 -9.33 6.50
C ARG A 249 -8.20 -9.27 6.25
N ASP A 250 -7.45 -10.21 6.80
CA ASP A 250 -5.99 -10.30 6.58
C ASP A 250 -5.60 -10.42 5.10
N ILE A 251 -6.46 -11.05 4.29
CA ILE A 251 -6.26 -11.18 2.84
C ILE A 251 -6.65 -9.94 2.02
N ASP A 252 -7.39 -8.99 2.60
CA ASP A 252 -7.87 -7.78 1.92
C ASP A 252 -6.88 -6.60 2.03
N VAL A 253 -5.97 -6.64 3.01
CA VAL A 253 -4.95 -5.60 3.15
C VAL A 253 -4.04 -5.56 1.92
N PRO A 254 -3.51 -4.38 1.55
CA PRO A 254 -2.65 -4.25 0.37
C PRO A 254 -1.32 -5.03 0.51
N TYR A 255 -0.82 -5.20 1.72
CA TYR A 255 0.35 -6.02 2.08
C TYR A 255 0.19 -6.55 3.52
N GLY A 256 0.95 -7.58 3.87
CA GLY A 256 0.92 -8.14 5.23
C GLY A 256 1.43 -7.12 6.26
N ASN A 257 0.61 -6.83 7.26
CA ASN A 257 0.93 -5.85 8.29
C ASN A 257 2.21 -6.22 9.04
N ILE A 258 3.08 -5.24 9.27
CA ILE A 258 4.24 -5.32 10.15
C ILE A 258 3.85 -4.74 11.50
N ILE A 259 3.74 -5.60 12.50
CA ILE A 259 3.43 -5.25 13.88
C ILE A 259 4.59 -5.75 14.72
N ALA A 260 5.52 -4.88 15.05
CA ALA A 260 6.79 -5.27 15.66
C ALA A 260 6.98 -4.61 17.03
N LEU A 261 7.11 -5.43 18.05
CA LEU A 261 7.44 -4.99 19.40
C LEU A 261 8.94 -5.13 19.66
N ASN A 262 9.54 -4.13 20.28
CA ASN A 262 10.93 -4.15 20.74
C ASN A 262 11.94 -4.41 19.60
N GLU A 263 12.85 -5.38 19.79
CA GLU A 263 13.89 -5.77 18.83
C GLU A 263 13.34 -6.31 17.50
N HIS A 264 12.08 -6.75 17.45
CA HIS A 264 11.45 -7.19 16.20
C HIS A 264 11.38 -6.06 15.16
N ALA A 265 11.35 -4.80 15.62
CA ALA A 265 11.41 -3.62 14.74
C ALA A 265 12.74 -3.46 13.98
N ALA A 266 13.78 -4.25 14.29
CA ALA A 266 15.01 -4.34 13.50
C ALA A 266 14.87 -5.26 12.27
N VAL A 267 13.79 -6.03 12.15
CA VAL A 267 13.47 -6.87 11.00
C VAL A 267 12.53 -6.08 10.09
N LEU A 268 13.04 -5.58 8.96
CA LEU A 268 12.32 -4.62 8.10
C LEU A 268 10.97 -5.13 7.59
N HIS A 269 10.85 -6.42 7.32
CA HIS A 269 9.61 -7.08 6.89
C HIS A 269 9.20 -8.17 7.91
N TYR A 270 8.98 -7.74 9.16
CA TYR A 270 8.57 -8.64 10.23
C TYR A 270 7.08 -8.95 10.15
N THR A 271 6.72 -10.22 9.92
CA THR A 271 5.33 -10.68 9.72
C THR A 271 4.92 -11.83 10.65
N ARG A 272 5.74 -12.15 11.66
CA ARG A 272 5.52 -13.34 12.48
C ARG A 272 4.32 -13.20 13.43
N LEU A 273 4.09 -12.04 14.02
CA LEU A 273 3.00 -11.71 14.94
C LEU A 273 2.98 -12.63 16.18
N ASP A 274 3.87 -12.38 17.12
CA ASP A 274 3.93 -13.16 18.36
C ASP A 274 2.62 -13.04 19.17
N HIS A 275 2.12 -14.19 19.65
CA HIS A 275 0.88 -14.29 20.41
C HIS A 275 1.02 -13.93 21.90
N GLN A 276 2.25 -13.82 22.40
CA GLN A 276 2.52 -13.44 23.78
C GLN A 276 3.15 -12.05 23.83
N PRO A 277 2.66 -11.16 24.67
CA PRO A 277 3.29 -9.86 24.85
C PRO A 277 4.66 -10.03 25.49
N PRO A 278 5.67 -9.22 25.13
CA PRO A 278 6.98 -9.28 25.76
C PRO A 278 6.89 -8.91 27.24
N SER A 279 7.73 -9.53 28.08
CA SER A 279 7.79 -9.26 29.52
C SER A 279 8.14 -7.80 29.85
N LYS A 280 8.90 -7.16 28.98
CA LYS A 280 9.23 -5.74 29.03
C LYS A 280 8.97 -5.09 27.68
N ARG A 281 8.21 -3.99 27.69
CA ARG A 281 7.95 -3.19 26.49
C ARG A 281 8.91 -2.04 26.39
N HIS A 282 9.53 -1.90 25.26
CA HIS A 282 10.45 -0.83 24.91
C HIS A 282 9.86 0.06 23.82
N SER A 283 9.41 -0.54 22.75
CA SER A 283 9.00 0.12 21.50
C SER A 283 7.89 -0.64 20.79
N PHE A 284 7.26 0.05 19.85
CA PHE A 284 6.31 -0.51 18.89
C PHE A 284 6.51 0.17 17.55
N LEU A 285 6.68 -0.62 16.51
CA LEU A 285 6.64 -0.20 15.13
C LEU A 285 5.46 -0.88 14.45
N ILE A 286 4.60 -0.08 13.84
CA ILE A 286 3.53 -0.54 12.96
C ILE A 286 3.76 0.03 11.57
N ASP A 287 3.77 -0.87 10.58
CA ASP A 287 3.74 -0.56 9.16
C ASP A 287 2.59 -1.36 8.56
N ALA A 288 1.51 -0.64 8.26
CA ALA A 288 0.24 -1.24 7.87
C ALA A 288 -0.58 -0.28 7.03
N GLY A 289 -1.15 -0.82 5.96
CA GLY A 289 -1.96 -0.09 5.00
C GLY A 289 -3.39 -0.57 4.91
N ALA A 290 -4.20 0.15 4.16
CA ALA A 290 -5.57 -0.21 3.82
C ALA A 290 -5.79 -0.04 2.32
N GLU A 291 -6.83 -0.67 1.79
CA GLU A 291 -7.22 -0.56 0.40
C GLU A 291 -8.64 0.02 0.29
N TYR A 292 -8.87 0.89 -0.67
CA TYR A 292 -10.21 1.35 -1.05
C TYR A 292 -10.35 1.36 -2.57
N LEU A 293 -11.32 0.59 -3.09
CA LEU A 293 -11.59 0.43 -4.54
C LEU A 293 -10.32 0.09 -5.36
N GLY A 294 -9.42 -0.70 -4.79
CA GLY A 294 -8.19 -1.13 -5.44
C GLY A 294 -6.97 -0.22 -5.24
N TYR A 295 -7.10 0.90 -4.54
CA TYR A 295 -6.01 1.85 -4.25
C TYR A 295 -5.51 1.70 -2.83
N ALA A 296 -4.19 1.68 -2.66
CA ALA A 296 -3.54 1.45 -1.39
C ALA A 296 -3.21 2.75 -0.64
N ALA A 297 -3.20 2.63 0.69
CA ALA A 297 -2.46 3.47 1.61
C ALA A 297 -1.30 2.66 2.20
N ASP A 298 -0.22 3.33 2.59
CA ASP A 298 0.98 2.75 3.17
C ASP A 298 1.53 3.66 4.27
N LEU A 299 1.46 3.23 5.52
CA LEU A 299 1.75 4.07 6.67
C LEU A 299 2.63 3.35 7.68
N THR A 300 3.65 4.03 8.20
CA THR A 300 4.43 3.53 9.34
C THR A 300 4.45 4.53 10.48
N ARG A 301 4.34 4.02 11.71
CA ARG A 301 4.57 4.78 12.96
C ARG A 301 5.39 3.97 13.95
N SER A 302 6.22 4.69 14.71
CA SER A 302 6.99 4.13 15.82
C SER A 302 6.61 4.81 17.12
N TYR A 303 6.49 4.03 18.19
CA TYR A 303 6.09 4.49 19.51
C TYR A 303 7.08 3.98 20.58
N ALA A 304 7.41 4.84 21.54
CA ALA A 304 8.17 4.48 22.73
C ALA A 304 7.22 4.13 23.88
N ALA A 305 7.45 3.02 24.56
CA ALA A 305 6.70 2.70 25.76
C ALA A 305 6.98 3.69 26.92
N GLN A 306 8.19 4.24 26.97
CA GLN A 306 8.61 5.23 27.98
C GLN A 306 8.87 6.59 27.30
N LYS A 307 8.14 7.62 27.71
CA LYS A 307 8.22 8.96 27.12
C LYS A 307 9.59 9.65 27.31
N ASN A 308 10.29 9.41 28.42
CA ASN A 308 11.54 10.06 28.78
C ASN A 308 12.74 9.13 28.50
N SER A 309 12.86 8.61 27.29
CA SER A 309 13.98 7.75 26.86
C SER A 309 14.70 8.36 25.65
N LEU A 310 15.96 7.96 25.45
CA LEU A 310 16.73 8.30 24.25
C LEU A 310 15.95 7.91 22.99
N TYR A 311 15.35 6.69 22.97
CA TYR A 311 14.54 6.21 21.85
C TYR A 311 13.33 7.11 21.59
N ALA A 312 12.60 7.55 22.62
CA ALA A 312 11.47 8.48 22.43
C ALA A 312 11.91 9.81 21.80
N SER A 313 13.08 10.31 22.22
CA SER A 313 13.67 11.52 21.66
C SER A 313 14.10 11.34 20.20
N LEU A 314 14.63 10.17 19.84
CA LEU A 314 14.97 9.81 18.46
C LEU A 314 13.71 9.68 17.58
N VAL A 315 12.64 9.04 18.07
CA VAL A 315 11.34 8.97 17.35
C VAL A 315 10.82 10.38 17.06
N ALA A 316 10.80 11.25 18.05
CA ALA A 316 10.34 12.63 17.89
C ALA A 316 11.21 13.42 16.90
N ALA A 317 12.54 13.22 16.96
CA ALA A 317 13.48 13.87 16.05
C ALA A 317 13.33 13.34 14.61
N MET A 318 13.18 12.02 14.40
CA MET A 318 12.94 11.43 13.10
C MET A 318 11.65 11.96 12.47
N ASN A 319 10.56 12.03 13.25
CA ASN A 319 9.31 12.61 12.81
C ASN A 319 9.47 14.09 12.38
N SER A 320 10.29 14.87 13.10
CA SER A 320 10.56 16.26 12.75
C SER A 320 11.38 16.38 11.45
N GLU A 321 12.37 15.50 11.27
CA GLU A 321 13.21 15.50 10.05
C GLU A 321 12.43 15.01 8.82
N GLU A 322 11.54 14.04 8.96
CA GLU A 322 10.63 13.62 7.90
C GLU A 322 9.73 14.78 7.44
N LEU A 323 9.03 15.44 8.38
CA LEU A 323 8.16 16.57 8.06
C LEU A 323 8.95 17.75 7.45
N ALA A 324 10.16 18.01 7.95
CA ALA A 324 11.03 19.03 7.37
C ALA A 324 11.47 18.67 5.95
N LEU A 325 11.73 17.38 5.65
CA LEU A 325 12.02 16.91 4.30
C LEU A 325 10.81 17.04 3.38
N ILE A 326 9.62 16.59 3.82
CA ILE A 326 8.36 16.72 3.06
C ILE A 326 8.10 18.19 2.70
N GLY A 327 8.39 19.11 3.63
CA GLY A 327 8.27 20.56 3.38
C GLY A 327 9.19 21.10 2.28
N THR A 328 10.21 20.35 1.86
CA THR A 328 11.12 20.73 0.76
C THR A 328 10.74 20.10 -0.59
N LEU A 329 9.81 19.12 -0.60
CA LEU A 329 9.41 18.43 -1.81
C LEU A 329 8.78 19.43 -2.82
N LYS A 330 9.07 19.22 -4.08
CA LYS A 330 8.47 19.99 -5.19
C LYS A 330 8.58 19.25 -6.51
N ALA A 331 7.67 19.54 -7.43
CA ALA A 331 7.77 19.07 -8.80
C ALA A 331 9.07 19.59 -9.47
N GLY A 332 9.60 18.82 -10.41
CA GLY A 332 10.83 19.15 -11.16
C GLY A 332 12.13 18.70 -10.48
N VAL A 333 12.10 18.20 -9.24
CA VAL A 333 13.29 17.69 -8.55
C VAL A 333 13.31 16.18 -8.60
N ARG A 334 14.50 15.61 -8.69
CA ARG A 334 14.69 14.15 -8.75
C ARG A 334 14.58 13.54 -7.36
N TYR A 335 13.88 12.40 -7.25
CA TYR A 335 13.64 11.75 -5.96
C TYR A 335 14.92 11.29 -5.24
N THR A 336 15.96 10.92 -6.00
CA THR A 336 17.29 10.59 -5.43
C THR A 336 17.89 11.73 -4.61
N ASP A 337 17.61 12.99 -4.96
CA ASP A 337 18.15 14.14 -4.25
C ASP A 337 17.55 14.24 -2.83
N TYR A 338 16.29 13.86 -2.68
CA TYR A 338 15.63 13.79 -1.36
C TYR A 338 16.13 12.63 -0.53
N HIS A 339 16.43 11.50 -1.17
CA HIS A 339 17.07 10.37 -0.48
C HIS A 339 18.44 10.78 0.11
N LEU A 340 19.27 11.48 -0.65
CA LEU A 340 20.55 12.02 -0.18
C LEU A 340 20.37 13.04 0.96
N GLN A 341 19.39 13.94 0.84
CA GLN A 341 19.06 14.88 1.92
C GLN A 341 18.64 14.14 3.19
N MET A 342 17.94 12.99 3.08
CA MET A 342 17.60 12.22 4.27
C MET A 342 18.83 11.60 4.93
N HIS A 343 19.81 11.09 4.20
CA HIS A 343 21.07 10.62 4.76
C HIS A 343 21.84 11.74 5.47
N GLN A 344 21.81 12.98 4.95
CA GLN A 344 22.38 14.15 5.65
C GLN A 344 21.65 14.41 6.98
N ARG A 345 20.31 14.25 7.00
CA ARG A 345 19.52 14.39 8.23
C ARG A 345 19.81 13.26 9.23
N ILE A 346 20.01 12.02 8.76
CA ILE A 346 20.46 10.90 9.61
C ILE A 346 21.83 11.21 10.22
N ALA A 347 22.79 11.77 9.44
CA ALA A 347 24.09 12.19 9.97
C ALA A 347 23.96 13.23 11.10
N LYS A 348 23.07 14.24 10.93
CA LYS A 348 22.74 15.20 11.99
C LYS A 348 22.18 14.53 13.24
N LEU A 349 21.29 13.55 13.10
CA LEU A 349 20.73 12.81 14.23
C LEU A 349 21.82 12.02 14.96
N LEU A 350 22.73 11.34 14.24
CA LEU A 350 23.85 10.62 14.84
C LEU A 350 24.73 11.54 15.71
N LEU A 351 25.04 12.74 15.23
CA LEU A 351 25.84 13.73 15.99
C LEU A 351 25.02 14.35 17.12
N LYS A 352 23.77 14.75 16.87
CA LYS A 352 22.90 15.40 17.86
C LYS A 352 22.65 14.54 19.09
N PHE A 353 22.52 13.24 18.90
CA PHE A 353 22.26 12.28 19.97
C PHE A 353 23.53 11.59 20.49
N GLU A 354 24.71 12.12 20.14
CA GLU A 354 26.02 11.63 20.57
C GLU A 354 26.24 10.13 20.22
N LEU A 355 25.58 9.64 19.16
CA LEU A 355 25.80 8.30 18.60
C LEU A 355 27.03 8.27 17.70
N ALA A 356 27.44 9.45 17.19
CA ALA A 356 28.72 9.67 16.51
C ALA A 356 29.35 10.94 17.03
N GLN A 357 30.70 11.01 17.03
CA GLN A 357 31.48 12.17 17.48
C GLN A 357 32.84 12.24 16.80
N GLY A 358 33.42 13.44 16.70
CA GLY A 358 34.75 13.62 16.10
C GLY A 358 34.81 13.42 14.59
N ILE A 359 33.66 13.45 13.91
CA ILE A 359 33.50 13.31 12.46
C ILE A 359 32.45 14.31 11.98
N SER A 360 32.56 14.83 10.75
CA SER A 360 31.58 15.76 10.19
C SER A 360 30.35 15.06 9.60
N GLU A 361 29.23 15.80 9.41
CA GLU A 361 28.02 15.32 8.74
C GLU A 361 28.33 14.82 7.32
N GLU A 362 29.14 15.58 6.59
CA GLU A 362 29.52 15.24 5.20
C GLU A 362 30.33 13.94 5.15
N ALA A 363 31.25 13.74 6.11
CA ALA A 363 32.07 12.52 6.16
C ALA A 363 31.18 11.30 6.54
N LEU A 364 30.21 11.45 7.45
CA LEU A 364 29.27 10.37 7.78
C LEU A 364 28.50 9.88 6.55
N VAL A 365 28.12 10.78 5.64
CA VAL A 365 27.41 10.44 4.38
C VAL A 365 28.39 9.92 3.33
N ALA A 366 29.51 10.58 3.11
CA ALA A 366 30.49 10.24 2.07
C ALA A 366 31.08 8.85 2.28
N GLU A 367 31.37 8.47 3.53
CA GLU A 367 31.89 7.18 3.92
C GLU A 367 30.80 6.13 4.16
N ASN A 368 29.55 6.44 3.79
CA ASN A 368 28.37 5.57 3.93
C ASN A 368 28.12 5.05 5.35
N ILE A 369 28.51 5.81 6.39
CA ILE A 369 28.27 5.43 7.79
C ILE A 369 26.78 5.49 8.12
N THR A 370 26.02 6.35 7.45
CA THR A 370 24.56 6.48 7.60
C THR A 370 23.78 5.31 6.99
N GLY A 371 24.35 4.62 5.99
CA GLY A 371 23.68 3.53 5.27
C GLY A 371 23.22 2.38 6.17
N PRO A 372 24.04 1.82 7.05
CA PRO A 372 23.63 0.78 8.00
C PRO A 372 22.51 1.17 8.95
N PHE A 373 22.33 2.48 9.24
CA PHE A 373 21.23 2.99 10.06
C PHE A 373 19.95 3.22 9.26
N MET A 374 20.05 3.48 7.96
CA MET A 374 18.91 3.59 7.02
C MET A 374 19.23 2.78 5.76
N PRO A 375 19.04 1.44 5.79
CA PRO A 375 19.48 0.55 4.72
C PRO A 375 18.51 0.46 3.54
N HIS A 376 17.32 1.02 3.64
CA HIS A 376 16.31 1.01 2.59
C HIS A 376 16.19 2.37 1.87
N GLY A 377 15.37 2.42 0.82
CA GLY A 377 15.06 3.67 0.11
C GLY A 377 14.23 4.63 0.96
N LEU A 378 14.25 5.91 0.59
CA LEU A 378 13.39 6.92 1.24
C LEU A 378 11.90 6.67 1.01
N GLY A 379 11.53 5.86 0.02
CA GLY A 379 10.17 5.55 -0.34
C GLY A 379 10.02 5.14 -1.81
N HIS A 380 8.79 5.07 -2.25
CA HIS A 380 8.40 4.54 -3.56
C HIS A 380 7.11 5.19 -4.08
N PRO A 381 6.79 5.07 -5.39
CA PRO A 381 5.46 5.36 -5.89
C PRO A 381 4.40 4.48 -5.23
N LEU A 382 3.21 5.05 -5.00
CA LEU A 382 2.06 4.40 -4.39
C LEU A 382 0.82 4.57 -5.26
N GLY A 383 -0.07 3.57 -5.27
CA GLY A 383 -1.32 3.66 -6.02
C GLY A 383 -2.11 2.35 -6.04
N LEU A 384 -2.30 1.78 -7.24
CA LEU A 384 -2.92 0.46 -7.44
C LEU A 384 -2.10 -0.70 -6.90
N GLN A 385 -0.82 -0.48 -6.70
CA GLN A 385 0.09 -1.35 -5.98
C GLN A 385 0.76 -0.55 -4.86
N VAL A 386 1.15 -1.22 -3.81
CA VAL A 386 1.90 -0.60 -2.71
C VAL A 386 3.24 -0.08 -3.25
N HIS A 387 4.08 -0.96 -3.74
CA HIS A 387 5.23 -0.57 -4.56
C HIS A 387 4.75 -0.38 -6.00
N ASP A 388 4.25 0.82 -6.32
CA ASP A 388 3.68 1.08 -7.62
C ASP A 388 4.76 1.21 -8.71
N VAL A 389 4.34 1.06 -9.95
CA VAL A 389 5.22 1.04 -11.13
C VAL A 389 5.82 2.42 -11.45
N ALA A 390 6.72 2.45 -12.41
CA ALA A 390 7.35 3.66 -12.98
C ALA A 390 8.33 4.42 -12.08
N GLY A 391 8.71 3.92 -10.91
CA GLY A 391 9.69 4.59 -10.04
C GLY A 391 11.05 4.83 -10.68
N PHE A 392 11.46 3.98 -11.63
CA PHE A 392 12.73 4.09 -12.35
C PHE A 392 12.59 4.63 -13.79
N MET A 393 11.37 4.90 -14.26
CA MET A 393 11.10 5.30 -15.63
C MET A 393 11.32 6.80 -15.81
N GLN A 394 12.06 7.17 -16.86
CA GLN A 394 12.34 8.56 -17.20
C GLN A 394 11.36 9.11 -18.26
N ASP A 395 10.78 8.23 -19.06
CA ASP A 395 9.85 8.55 -20.13
C ASP A 395 8.86 7.38 -20.38
N GLU A 396 7.88 7.62 -21.24
CA GLU A 396 6.84 6.66 -21.62
C GLU A 396 7.33 5.54 -22.56
N ALA A 397 8.57 5.63 -23.07
CA ALA A 397 9.23 4.56 -23.83
C ALA A 397 9.93 3.54 -22.92
N GLY A 398 9.90 3.76 -21.60
CA GLY A 398 10.47 2.85 -20.63
C GLY A 398 11.97 3.04 -20.40
N THR A 399 12.54 4.21 -20.72
CA THR A 399 13.94 4.53 -20.38
C THR A 399 14.14 4.38 -18.86
N HIS A 400 15.01 3.46 -18.47
CA HIS A 400 15.23 3.07 -17.07
C HIS A 400 16.47 3.78 -16.51
N LEU A 401 16.32 4.44 -15.35
CA LEU A 401 17.42 4.95 -14.53
C LEU A 401 17.51 4.14 -13.24
N ALA A 402 18.54 3.30 -13.15
CA ALA A 402 18.76 2.48 -11.97
C ALA A 402 19.04 3.32 -10.71
N ALA A 403 18.78 2.74 -9.54
CA ALA A 403 19.21 3.30 -8.27
C ALA A 403 20.75 3.44 -8.23
N PRO A 404 21.30 4.46 -7.53
CA PRO A 404 22.73 4.56 -7.31
C PRO A 404 23.28 3.31 -6.63
N ALA A 405 24.48 2.85 -7.01
CA ALA A 405 25.08 1.64 -6.46
C ALA A 405 25.25 1.67 -4.93
N GLN A 406 25.43 2.85 -4.36
CA GLN A 406 25.47 3.06 -2.91
C GLN A 406 24.12 2.83 -2.22
N TYR A 407 23.01 3.00 -2.96
CA TYR A 407 21.63 2.90 -2.44
C TYR A 407 20.79 1.92 -3.28
N PRO A 408 21.17 0.63 -3.34
CA PRO A 408 20.59 -0.33 -4.28
C PRO A 408 19.10 -0.62 -4.00
N TYR A 409 18.63 -0.32 -2.80
CA TYR A 409 17.25 -0.55 -2.38
C TYR A 409 16.32 0.67 -2.57
N LEU A 410 16.84 1.78 -3.13
CA LEU A 410 16.00 2.92 -3.49
C LEU A 410 15.06 2.51 -4.64
N ARG A 411 13.75 2.78 -4.48
CA ARG A 411 12.69 2.34 -5.41
C ARG A 411 12.19 3.45 -6.33
N CYS A 412 12.75 4.65 -6.25
CA CYS A 412 12.38 5.78 -7.10
C CYS A 412 13.61 6.63 -7.45
N THR A 413 13.83 6.80 -8.75
CA THR A 413 14.88 7.69 -9.31
C THR A 413 14.28 8.75 -10.22
N ARG A 414 12.95 8.78 -10.34
CA ARG A 414 12.23 9.66 -11.26
C ARG A 414 12.28 11.11 -10.80
N VAL A 415 12.15 12.04 -11.77
CA VAL A 415 11.84 13.44 -11.49
C VAL A 415 10.39 13.51 -11.05
N LEU A 416 10.11 14.24 -9.98
CA LEU A 416 8.76 14.39 -9.44
C LEU A 416 7.91 15.26 -10.37
N GLU A 417 6.70 14.80 -10.65
CA GLU A 417 5.72 15.47 -11.50
C GLU A 417 4.40 15.67 -10.74
N PRO A 418 3.62 16.70 -11.07
CA PRO A 418 2.28 16.88 -10.50
C PRO A 418 1.39 15.67 -10.78
N GLY A 419 0.66 15.22 -9.76
CA GLY A 419 -0.19 14.02 -9.78
C GLY A 419 0.51 12.75 -9.31
N MET A 420 1.82 12.76 -9.06
CA MET A 420 2.49 11.62 -8.45
C MET A 420 2.12 11.51 -6.97
N VAL A 421 1.98 10.26 -6.51
CA VAL A 421 1.82 9.91 -5.09
C VAL A 421 2.99 9.01 -4.70
N LEU A 422 3.58 9.33 -3.55
CA LEU A 422 4.79 8.66 -3.05
C LEU A 422 4.68 8.45 -1.55
N THR A 423 5.38 7.43 -1.04
CA THR A 423 5.72 7.32 0.37
C THR A 423 6.96 8.15 0.66
N ILE A 424 7.04 8.66 1.89
CA ILE A 424 8.26 9.23 2.49
C ILE A 424 8.42 8.54 3.83
N GLU A 425 9.38 7.62 3.91
CA GLU A 425 9.50 6.61 4.98
C GLU A 425 10.92 6.52 5.58
N PRO A 426 11.51 7.61 6.07
CA PRO A 426 12.82 7.48 6.68
C PRO A 426 12.80 6.54 7.88
N GLY A 427 13.91 5.82 8.06
CA GLY A 427 14.10 4.91 9.17
C GLY A 427 15.43 5.09 9.87
N PHE A 428 15.51 4.56 11.11
CA PHE A 428 16.74 4.48 11.88
C PHE A 428 16.76 3.15 12.65
N TYR A 429 17.68 2.26 12.30
CA TYR A 429 17.67 0.88 12.80
C TYR A 429 18.95 0.49 13.47
N ILE A 430 18.83 -0.42 14.45
CA ILE A 430 19.96 -1.04 15.12
C ILE A 430 20.00 -2.53 14.71
N ILE A 431 20.51 -2.75 13.48
CA ILE A 431 20.62 -4.08 12.86
C ILE A 431 22.06 -4.57 12.97
N GLU A 432 22.33 -5.54 13.84
CA GLU A 432 23.70 -5.99 14.14
C GLU A 432 24.48 -6.43 12.90
N SER A 433 23.83 -7.17 11.98
CA SER A 433 24.51 -7.64 10.75
C SER A 433 24.97 -6.49 9.84
N LEU A 434 24.32 -5.31 9.90
CA LEU A 434 24.70 -4.12 9.15
C LEU A 434 25.72 -3.25 9.91
N LEU A 435 25.67 -3.28 11.24
CA LEU A 435 26.56 -2.48 12.10
C LEU A 435 27.89 -3.18 12.38
N ALA A 436 27.96 -4.52 12.31
CA ALA A 436 29.17 -5.26 12.57
C ALA A 436 30.36 -4.83 11.70
N PRO A 437 30.21 -4.63 10.36
CA PRO A 437 31.32 -4.11 9.54
C PRO A 437 31.81 -2.71 9.94
N LEU A 438 30.90 -1.84 10.42
CA LEU A 438 31.28 -0.53 10.93
C LEU A 438 32.04 -0.65 12.26
N ARG A 439 31.65 -1.59 13.11
CA ARG A 439 32.29 -1.86 14.41
C ARG A 439 33.72 -2.35 14.25
N GLU A 440 33.97 -3.18 13.23
CA GLU A 440 35.28 -3.72 12.91
C GLU A 440 36.11 -2.79 11.99
N GLY A 441 35.46 -1.81 11.37
CA GLY A 441 36.05 -0.94 10.36
C GLY A 441 36.78 0.29 10.93
N PRO A 442 37.44 1.08 10.07
CA PRO A 442 38.24 2.24 10.46
C PRO A 442 37.45 3.38 11.10
N PHE A 443 36.15 3.44 10.85
CA PHE A 443 35.27 4.46 11.36
C PHE A 443 34.67 4.13 12.75
N SER A 444 34.97 2.95 13.30
CA SER A 444 34.47 2.48 14.60
C SER A 444 34.73 3.47 15.73
N GLN A 445 35.90 4.13 15.69
CA GLN A 445 36.32 5.10 16.70
C GLN A 445 35.44 6.37 16.80
N TYR A 446 34.66 6.66 15.75
CA TYR A 446 33.78 7.81 15.70
C TYR A 446 32.36 7.49 16.19
N LEU A 447 32.04 6.20 16.45
CA LEU A 447 30.72 5.73 16.85
C LEU A 447 30.71 5.40 18.35
N ASN A 448 29.67 5.90 19.05
CA ASN A 448 29.44 5.61 20.45
C ASN A 448 28.70 4.27 20.61
N TRP A 449 29.47 3.18 20.57
CA TRP A 449 28.91 1.82 20.62
C TRP A 449 28.14 1.54 21.88
N GLN A 450 28.48 2.16 23.03
CA GLN A 450 27.71 2.00 24.27
C GLN A 450 26.29 2.56 24.11
N ALA A 451 26.15 3.73 23.53
CA ALA A 451 24.86 4.35 23.28
C ALA A 451 24.06 3.61 22.19
N ILE A 452 24.73 3.16 21.12
CA ILE A 452 24.13 2.37 20.03
C ILE A 452 23.61 1.03 20.58
N ASP A 453 24.42 0.32 21.38
CA ASP A 453 24.03 -0.97 21.96
C ASP A 453 22.87 -0.83 22.94
N ALA A 454 22.75 0.30 23.65
CA ALA A 454 21.63 0.57 24.52
C ALA A 454 20.29 0.74 23.76
N LEU A 455 20.33 0.99 22.46
CA LEU A 455 19.15 1.08 21.59
C LEU A 455 18.73 -0.28 20.98
N LYS A 456 19.57 -1.34 21.03
CA LYS A 456 19.25 -2.66 20.48
C LYS A 456 17.89 -3.22 20.93
N PRO A 457 17.50 -3.11 22.23
CA PRO A 457 16.20 -3.62 22.69
C PRO A 457 14.99 -2.90 22.07
N TYR A 458 15.20 -1.79 21.38
CA TYR A 458 14.14 -1.02 20.71
C TYR A 458 14.02 -1.35 19.21
N GLY A 459 14.99 -2.04 18.64
CA GLY A 459 15.02 -2.50 17.25
C GLY A 459 15.24 -1.37 16.23
N GLY A 460 14.19 -0.62 15.92
CA GLY A 460 14.28 0.44 14.91
C GLY A 460 13.14 1.44 14.98
N ILE A 461 13.27 2.48 14.16
CA ILE A 461 12.28 3.54 13.95
C ILE A 461 12.00 3.60 12.46
N ARG A 462 10.74 3.67 12.05
CA ARG A 462 10.28 4.11 10.74
C ARG A 462 9.07 5.04 10.94
N ILE A 463 9.06 6.14 10.22
CA ILE A 463 7.94 7.06 10.14
C ILE A 463 7.64 7.20 8.66
N GLU A 464 6.40 7.04 8.27
CA GLU A 464 6.01 7.04 6.87
C GLU A 464 4.72 7.76 6.63
N ASP A 465 4.76 8.71 5.71
CA ASP A 465 3.62 9.45 5.24
C ASP A 465 3.41 9.25 3.74
N ASN A 466 2.16 9.33 3.29
CA ASN A 466 1.83 9.36 1.87
C ASN A 466 1.61 10.80 1.41
N VAL A 467 2.32 11.19 0.36
CA VAL A 467 2.30 12.56 -0.15
C VAL A 467 1.88 12.63 -1.62
N VAL A 468 1.08 13.64 -1.96
CA VAL A 468 0.74 14.00 -3.35
C VAL A 468 1.59 15.18 -3.78
N ILE A 469 2.24 15.05 -4.91
CA ILE A 469 2.95 16.15 -5.56
C ILE A 469 1.92 16.94 -6.39
N HIS A 470 1.64 18.17 -6.02
CA HIS A 470 0.88 19.11 -6.84
C HIS A 470 1.82 20.11 -7.54
N ALA A 471 1.31 20.88 -8.48
CA ALA A 471 2.11 21.86 -9.20
C ALA A 471 2.78 22.89 -8.27
N ASN A 472 2.07 23.35 -7.24
CA ASN A 472 2.50 24.45 -6.36
C ASN A 472 2.48 24.12 -4.87
N ARG A 473 2.14 22.91 -4.49
CA ARG A 473 2.07 22.46 -3.08
C ARG A 473 2.31 20.97 -2.96
N ILE A 474 2.61 20.54 -1.75
CA ILE A 474 2.60 19.13 -1.36
C ILE A 474 1.37 18.92 -0.46
N GLU A 475 0.62 17.85 -0.71
CA GLU A 475 -0.43 17.36 0.16
C GLU A 475 0.12 16.18 0.95
N ASN A 476 0.06 16.23 2.26
CA ASN A 476 0.39 15.09 3.11
C ASN A 476 -0.92 14.41 3.55
N MET A 477 -1.34 13.40 2.79
CA MET A 477 -2.61 12.70 3.03
C MET A 477 -2.71 12.12 4.45
N THR A 478 -1.57 11.78 5.06
CA THR A 478 -1.49 11.15 6.38
C THR A 478 -1.66 12.18 7.49
N ARG A 479 -0.92 13.30 7.40
CA ARG A 479 -0.96 14.34 8.44
C ARG A 479 -2.24 15.17 8.40
N ASP A 480 -2.83 15.32 7.23
CA ASP A 480 -4.14 15.99 7.07
C ASP A 480 -5.26 15.26 7.86
N LEU A 481 -5.06 13.98 8.20
CA LEU A 481 -5.93 13.18 9.06
C LEU A 481 -5.47 13.16 10.53
N HIS A 482 -4.51 14.00 10.92
CA HIS A 482 -4.00 14.14 12.29
C HIS A 482 -3.44 12.83 12.89
N LEU A 483 -2.80 11.99 12.08
CA LEU A 483 -2.00 10.88 12.56
C LEU A 483 -0.58 11.42 12.88
N ALA A 484 -0.33 11.58 14.18
CA ALA A 484 0.96 12.05 14.70
C ALA A 484 1.97 10.91 14.85
#